data_8f8af5efeaa0e6faeae59ac0b74e5dd5
#
_entry.id   8f8af5efeaa0e6faeae59ac0b74e5dd5
#
_cell.length_a   1.000
_cell.length_b   1.000
_cell.length_c   1.000
_cell.angle_alpha   90.00
_cell.angle_beta   90.00
_cell.angle_gamma   90.00
#
_symmetry.space_group_name_H-M   'P 1'
#
loop_
_entity.id
_entity.type
_entity.pdbx_description
1 polymer ?
#
loop_
_entity_poly.entity_id
_entity_poly.type
_entity_poly.pdbx_seq_one_letter_code
_entity_poly.pdbx_strand_id
1 'polypeptide(L)'
;IEAAFNLGIKYLGFVFFEKSPRFLRNDSAKSLISLTPPGIIKVGLVVNPSDECLNSISGLNLDMIQLHGSESIDRVKEIKSKFNFPLIKAIGIKEKKDLDLVERYSEVADHLLIDAKPSSNDSLPGGNGIKFDWTILEKRSWSFPWFLAGGLNANNITEALRMTKAKKVDLSSGVEDSNGRKSVNKITSFVKKLKKYEGSINVG
;
A
#
# COMPACT_ATOMS: atom_id res chain seq x y z
N ILE A 1 8.14 7.10 -12.12
CA ILE A 1 7.70 8.34 -11.42
C ILE A 1 6.93 9.22 -12.39
N GLU A 2 7.53 9.66 -13.50
CA GLU A 2 6.91 10.55 -14.49
C GLU A 2 5.55 10.01 -15.01
N ALA A 3 5.48 8.74 -15.39
CA ALA A 3 4.22 8.13 -15.84
C ALA A 3 3.14 8.14 -14.74
N ALA A 4 3.52 7.93 -13.48
CA ALA A 4 2.60 7.98 -12.36
C ALA A 4 2.05 9.41 -12.14
N PHE A 5 2.92 10.41 -12.21
CA PHE A 5 2.54 11.81 -12.10
C PHE A 5 1.56 12.23 -13.21
N ASN A 6 1.90 11.92 -14.47
CA ASN A 6 1.07 12.27 -15.64
C ASN A 6 -0.31 11.59 -15.62
N LEU A 7 -0.43 10.44 -14.94
CA LEU A 7 -1.70 9.73 -14.78
C LEU A 7 -2.50 10.18 -13.55
N GLY A 8 -1.94 11.08 -12.72
CA GLY A 8 -2.59 11.62 -11.53
C GLY A 8 -2.53 10.69 -10.31
N ILE A 9 -1.57 9.76 -10.26
CA ILE A 9 -1.33 8.90 -9.09
C ILE A 9 -0.87 9.77 -7.92
N LYS A 10 -1.46 9.54 -6.74
CA LYS A 10 -1.25 10.38 -5.55
C LYS A 10 -0.20 9.86 -4.58
N TYR A 11 0.12 8.57 -4.63
CA TYR A 11 1.05 7.92 -3.69
C TYR A 11 2.09 7.13 -4.46
N LEU A 12 3.36 7.22 -4.04
CA LEU A 12 4.45 6.38 -4.53
C LEU A 12 5.13 5.68 -3.37
N GLY A 13 5.21 4.34 -3.43
CA GLY A 13 5.90 3.51 -2.45
C GLY A 13 7.36 3.29 -2.80
N PHE A 14 8.23 3.48 -1.81
CA PHE A 14 9.68 3.22 -1.84
C PHE A 14 9.97 2.11 -0.83
N VAL A 15 10.48 0.97 -1.29
CA VAL A 15 10.58 -0.24 -0.48
C VAL A 15 11.96 -0.37 0.15
N PHE A 16 12.01 -0.38 1.49
CA PHE A 16 13.23 -0.52 2.30
C PHE A 16 13.32 -1.90 2.99
N PHE A 17 12.79 -2.93 2.37
CA PHE A 17 12.85 -4.30 2.86
C PHE A 17 13.77 -5.13 1.95
N GLU A 18 14.95 -5.52 2.41
CA GLU A 18 16.02 -6.14 1.62
C GLU A 18 15.61 -7.44 0.91
N LYS A 19 14.71 -8.23 1.51
CA LYS A 19 14.21 -9.47 0.89
C LYS A 19 13.23 -9.22 -0.27
N SER A 20 12.79 -7.98 -0.45
CA SER A 20 11.87 -7.61 -1.54
C SER A 20 12.64 -7.45 -2.85
N PRO A 21 12.13 -7.98 -3.99
CA PRO A 21 12.70 -7.67 -5.30
C PRO A 21 12.57 -6.19 -5.69
N ARG A 22 11.82 -5.41 -4.89
CA ARG A 22 11.59 -3.96 -5.06
C ARG A 22 12.45 -3.13 -4.10
N PHE A 23 13.40 -3.77 -3.40
CA PHE A 23 14.26 -3.11 -2.43
C PHE A 23 15.04 -1.96 -3.05
N LEU A 24 15.09 -0.85 -2.34
CA LEU A 24 15.87 0.34 -2.67
C LEU A 24 16.91 0.60 -1.58
N ARG A 25 18.15 0.74 -1.97
CA ARG A 25 19.21 1.26 -1.08
C ARG A 25 18.94 2.75 -0.83
N ASN A 26 19.32 3.25 0.33
CA ASN A 26 19.04 4.63 0.74
C ASN A 26 19.53 5.68 -0.30
N ASP A 27 20.70 5.50 -0.90
CA ASP A 27 21.22 6.43 -1.92
C ASP A 27 20.34 6.46 -3.18
N SER A 28 19.93 5.28 -3.65
CA SER A 28 19.00 5.16 -4.79
C SER A 28 17.63 5.74 -4.46
N ALA A 29 17.14 5.46 -3.25
CA ALA A 29 15.87 5.99 -2.78
C ALA A 29 15.91 7.53 -2.69
N LYS A 30 16.98 8.10 -2.13
CA LYS A 30 17.19 9.56 -2.05
C LYS A 30 17.09 10.22 -3.42
N SER A 31 17.78 9.65 -4.42
CA SER A 31 17.74 10.15 -5.80
C SER A 31 16.33 10.09 -6.39
N LEU A 32 15.62 8.99 -6.24
CA LEU A 32 14.24 8.82 -6.74
C LEU A 32 13.25 9.72 -6.03
N ILE A 33 13.36 9.86 -4.70
CA ILE A 33 12.51 10.73 -3.88
C ILE A 33 12.69 12.19 -4.30
N SER A 34 13.92 12.65 -4.56
CA SER A 34 14.19 14.02 -5.03
C SER A 34 13.62 14.31 -6.43
N LEU A 35 13.46 13.28 -7.27
CA LEU A 35 12.83 13.38 -8.59
C LEU A 35 11.31 13.30 -8.54
N THR A 36 10.71 13.04 -7.37
CA THR A 36 9.26 12.92 -7.24
C THR A 36 8.63 14.32 -7.26
N PRO A 37 7.74 14.62 -8.24
CA PRO A 37 7.10 15.92 -8.34
C PRO A 37 6.27 16.28 -7.11
N PRO A 38 6.11 17.58 -6.81
CA PRO A 38 5.19 18.05 -5.77
C PRO A 38 3.77 17.54 -5.99
N GLY A 39 3.06 17.24 -4.89
CA GLY A 39 1.69 16.73 -4.92
C GLY A 39 1.58 15.19 -4.98
N ILE A 40 2.70 14.48 -5.07
CA ILE A 40 2.77 13.02 -4.85
C ILE A 40 3.27 12.76 -3.42
N ILE A 41 2.54 11.95 -2.69
CA ILE A 41 2.88 11.51 -1.33
C ILE A 41 3.89 10.36 -1.43
N LYS A 42 5.05 10.52 -0.81
CA LYS A 42 6.16 9.56 -0.80
C LYS A 42 6.04 8.65 0.42
N VAL A 43 5.79 7.37 0.20
CA VAL A 43 5.57 6.38 1.25
C VAL A 43 6.77 5.44 1.36
N GLY A 44 7.44 5.42 2.50
CA GLY A 44 8.48 4.44 2.79
C GLY A 44 7.88 3.13 3.31
N LEU A 45 8.05 2.02 2.59
CA LEU A 45 7.58 0.71 3.02
C LEU A 45 8.67 -0.05 3.75
N VAL A 46 8.39 -0.46 4.98
CA VAL A 46 9.27 -1.25 5.85
C VAL A 46 8.55 -2.48 6.41
N VAL A 47 9.31 -3.48 6.85
CA VAL A 47 8.79 -4.72 7.43
C VAL A 47 9.52 -5.00 8.73
N ASN A 48 8.80 -4.98 9.85
CA ASN A 48 9.34 -5.15 11.21
C ASN A 48 10.61 -4.31 11.44
N PRO A 49 10.57 -2.98 11.20
CA PRO A 49 11.77 -2.16 11.23
C PRO A 49 12.34 -2.03 12.63
N SER A 50 13.67 -2.08 12.72
CA SER A 50 14.39 -1.61 13.90
C SER A 50 14.43 -0.07 13.93
N ASP A 51 14.82 0.49 15.07
CA ASP A 51 15.01 1.94 15.17
C ASP A 51 16.13 2.44 14.26
N GLU A 52 17.18 1.66 14.09
CA GLU A 52 18.27 1.99 13.16
C GLU A 52 17.77 2.07 11.71
N CYS A 53 16.91 1.14 11.30
CA CYS A 53 16.27 1.19 9.98
C CYS A 53 15.46 2.47 9.82
N LEU A 54 14.61 2.81 10.79
CA LEU A 54 13.79 4.01 10.75
C LEU A 54 14.63 5.29 10.76
N ASN A 55 15.68 5.35 11.59
CA ASN A 55 16.63 6.47 11.61
C ASN A 55 17.32 6.65 10.25
N SER A 56 17.70 5.55 9.60
CA SER A 56 18.42 5.60 8.31
C SER A 56 17.57 6.19 7.17
N ILE A 57 16.24 6.05 7.24
CA ILE A 57 15.32 6.56 6.21
C ILE A 57 14.63 7.87 6.62
N SER A 58 14.72 8.29 7.87
CA SER A 58 14.05 9.51 8.36
C SER A 58 14.53 10.79 7.66
N GLY A 59 15.77 10.82 7.20
CA GLY A 59 16.36 11.93 6.43
C GLY A 59 16.04 11.92 4.93
N LEU A 60 15.24 10.97 4.43
CA LEU A 60 14.98 10.81 2.99
C LEU A 60 13.80 11.65 2.46
N ASN A 61 13.25 12.55 3.27
CA ASN A 61 12.11 13.40 2.88
C ASN A 61 10.88 12.59 2.43
N LEU A 62 10.58 11.51 3.16
CA LEU A 62 9.36 10.73 3.04
C LEU A 62 8.20 11.45 3.74
N ASP A 63 7.00 11.29 3.21
CA ASP A 63 5.78 11.89 3.78
C ASP A 63 5.05 10.96 4.75
N MET A 64 5.19 9.63 4.56
CA MET A 64 4.54 8.60 5.39
C MET A 64 5.41 7.34 5.46
N ILE A 65 5.18 6.53 6.49
CA ILE A 65 5.78 5.18 6.61
C ILE A 65 4.68 4.13 6.58
N GLN A 66 4.88 3.10 5.74
CA GLN A 66 4.02 1.93 5.68
C GLN A 66 4.68 0.75 6.42
N LEU A 67 4.05 0.31 7.50
CA LEU A 67 4.44 -0.85 8.30
C LEU A 67 3.76 -2.09 7.73
N HIS A 68 4.53 -2.93 7.03
CA HIS A 68 3.99 -4.08 6.27
C HIS A 68 4.39 -5.43 6.86
N GLY A 69 4.80 -5.46 8.10
CA GLY A 69 5.16 -6.67 8.85
C GLY A 69 4.12 -7.05 9.89
N SER A 70 4.60 -7.75 10.92
CA SER A 70 3.83 -8.18 12.08
C SER A 70 4.02 -7.24 13.30
N GLU A 71 4.29 -5.96 13.05
CA GLU A 71 4.51 -4.96 14.11
C GLU A 71 3.31 -4.96 15.08
N SER A 72 3.57 -5.13 16.37
CA SER A 72 2.54 -5.10 17.41
C SER A 72 1.92 -3.70 17.56
N ILE A 73 0.75 -3.61 18.18
CA ILE A 73 0.08 -2.33 18.47
C ILE A 73 1.01 -1.40 19.26
N ASP A 74 1.71 -1.95 20.26
CA ASP A 74 2.64 -1.16 21.07
C ASP A 74 3.83 -0.67 20.25
N ARG A 75 4.36 -1.50 19.34
CA ARG A 75 5.41 -1.08 18.42
C ARG A 75 4.94 0.01 17.45
N VAL A 76 3.71 -0.06 16.94
CA VAL A 76 3.13 1.01 16.10
C VAL A 76 3.03 2.32 16.88
N LYS A 77 2.55 2.29 18.13
CA LYS A 77 2.49 3.46 19.01
C LYS A 77 3.88 4.05 19.28
N GLU A 78 4.85 3.20 19.59
CA GLU A 78 6.24 3.59 19.81
C GLU A 78 6.83 4.29 18.59
N ILE A 79 6.70 3.70 17.39
CA ILE A 79 7.18 4.28 16.15
C ILE A 79 6.52 5.64 15.90
N LYS A 80 5.21 5.73 16.07
CA LYS A 80 4.48 6.98 15.87
C LYS A 80 4.96 8.10 16.78
N SER A 81 5.19 7.80 18.06
CA SER A 81 5.65 8.80 19.03
C SER A 81 7.11 9.20 18.82
N LYS A 82 7.98 8.26 18.43
CA LYS A 82 9.41 8.46 18.34
C LYS A 82 9.84 9.11 17.04
N PHE A 83 9.24 8.74 15.90
CA PHE A 83 9.67 9.16 14.58
C PHE A 83 8.77 10.21 13.93
N ASN A 84 7.62 10.51 14.54
CA ASN A 84 6.67 11.54 14.10
C ASN A 84 6.25 11.46 12.61
N PHE A 85 6.17 10.24 12.06
CA PHE A 85 5.62 10.02 10.73
C PHE A 85 4.14 9.65 10.79
N PRO A 86 3.33 10.12 9.85
CA PRO A 86 2.04 9.49 9.55
C PRO A 86 2.27 8.03 9.15
N LEU A 87 1.48 7.12 9.75
CA LEU A 87 1.66 5.68 9.59
C LEU A 87 0.51 5.05 8.79
N ILE A 88 0.89 4.20 7.83
CA ILE A 88 -0.01 3.23 7.19
C ILE A 88 0.31 1.86 7.77
N LYS A 89 -0.64 1.18 8.42
CA LYS A 89 -0.44 -0.21 8.87
C LYS A 89 -1.09 -1.17 7.89
N ALA A 90 -0.29 -2.05 7.30
CA ALA A 90 -0.79 -3.13 6.45
C ALA A 90 -1.30 -4.30 7.30
N ILE A 91 -2.48 -4.82 6.95
CA ILE A 91 -3.15 -5.92 7.62
C ILE A 91 -3.55 -6.95 6.57
N GLY A 92 -3.02 -8.17 6.71
CA GLY A 92 -3.36 -9.29 5.85
C GLY A 92 -4.70 -9.90 6.25
N ILE A 93 -5.64 -10.00 5.31
CA ILE A 93 -6.95 -10.61 5.49
C ILE A 93 -7.04 -11.90 4.68
N LYS A 94 -7.52 -12.97 5.33
CA LYS A 94 -7.85 -14.25 4.72
C LYS A 94 -9.27 -14.69 5.12
N GLU A 95 -9.68 -14.39 6.33
CA GLU A 95 -10.96 -14.80 6.91
C GLU A 95 -11.55 -13.72 7.80
N LYS A 96 -12.86 -13.83 8.11
CA LYS A 96 -13.60 -12.78 8.85
C LYS A 96 -12.98 -12.42 10.21
N LYS A 97 -12.38 -13.39 10.91
CA LYS A 97 -11.72 -13.10 12.21
C LYS A 97 -10.53 -12.15 12.10
N ASP A 98 -9.89 -12.06 10.92
CA ASP A 98 -8.79 -11.11 10.73
C ASP A 98 -9.26 -9.64 10.79
N LEU A 99 -10.57 -9.39 10.66
CA LEU A 99 -11.14 -8.05 10.75
C LEU A 99 -11.02 -7.42 12.15
N ASP A 100 -10.91 -8.21 13.21
CA ASP A 100 -10.69 -7.70 14.57
C ASP A 100 -9.35 -6.95 14.66
N LEU A 101 -8.36 -7.35 13.86
CA LEU A 101 -7.09 -6.63 13.77
C LEU A 101 -7.26 -5.26 13.09
N VAL A 102 -8.14 -5.16 12.10
CA VAL A 102 -8.41 -3.90 11.40
C VAL A 102 -8.91 -2.84 12.37
N GLU A 103 -9.90 -3.19 13.21
CA GLU A 103 -10.46 -2.27 14.20
C GLU A 103 -9.40 -1.86 15.23
N ARG A 104 -8.64 -2.82 15.77
CA ARG A 104 -7.60 -2.55 16.77
C ARG A 104 -6.47 -1.65 16.24
N TYR A 105 -6.03 -1.83 14.99
CA TYR A 105 -4.98 -1.00 14.41
C TYR A 105 -5.50 0.36 13.94
N SER A 106 -6.78 0.53 13.68
CA SER A 106 -7.37 1.83 13.32
C SER A 106 -7.28 2.86 14.46
N GLU A 107 -7.12 2.41 15.71
CA GLU A 107 -6.95 3.28 16.88
C GLU A 107 -5.53 3.88 16.97
N VAL A 108 -4.53 3.28 16.32
CA VAL A 108 -3.12 3.63 16.51
C VAL A 108 -2.40 4.09 15.23
N ALA A 109 -2.88 3.68 14.06
CA ALA A 109 -2.34 4.08 12.77
C ALA A 109 -3.20 5.17 12.13
N ASP A 110 -2.60 6.02 11.28
CA ASP A 110 -3.33 7.10 10.59
C ASP A 110 -4.10 6.58 9.38
N HIS A 111 -3.60 5.50 8.76
CA HIS A 111 -4.24 4.81 7.65
C HIS A 111 -4.06 3.30 7.82
N LEU A 112 -4.99 2.54 7.28
CA LEU A 112 -4.83 1.09 7.14
C LEU A 112 -4.69 0.70 5.68
N LEU A 113 -3.96 -0.38 5.41
CA LEU A 113 -3.89 -1.02 4.11
C LEU A 113 -4.35 -2.46 4.28
N ILE A 114 -5.44 -2.81 3.61
CA ILE A 114 -6.04 -4.14 3.66
C ILE A 114 -5.50 -4.94 2.48
N ASP A 115 -4.66 -5.92 2.77
CA ASP A 115 -3.98 -6.77 1.78
C ASP A 115 -4.45 -8.23 1.91
N ALA A 116 -4.14 -9.05 0.90
CA ALA A 116 -4.28 -10.49 1.02
C ALA A 116 -3.25 -11.04 2.02
N LYS A 117 -3.71 -11.85 2.97
CA LYS A 117 -2.79 -12.51 3.90
C LYS A 117 -1.93 -13.52 3.13
N PRO A 118 -0.59 -13.42 3.21
CA PRO A 118 0.29 -14.39 2.56
C PRO A 118 0.03 -15.79 3.11
N SER A 119 0.25 -16.81 2.27
CA SER A 119 0.27 -18.20 2.72
C SER A 119 1.54 -18.49 3.53
N SER A 120 1.55 -19.58 4.28
CA SER A 120 2.74 -20.02 5.03
C SER A 120 3.96 -20.27 4.13
N ASN A 121 3.76 -20.46 2.82
CA ASN A 121 4.80 -20.74 1.85
C ASN A 121 5.31 -19.48 1.13
N ASP A 122 4.67 -18.32 1.35
CA ASP A 122 5.09 -17.08 0.73
C ASP A 122 6.29 -16.47 1.46
N SER A 123 7.32 -16.09 0.70
CA SER A 123 8.54 -15.50 1.24
C SER A 123 8.40 -14.01 1.61
N LEU A 124 7.35 -13.35 1.10
CA LEU A 124 7.12 -11.92 1.31
C LEU A 124 5.80 -11.68 2.04
N PRO A 125 5.72 -10.65 2.91
CA PRO A 125 4.49 -10.31 3.64
C PRO A 125 3.41 -9.68 2.75
N GLY A 126 3.76 -9.29 1.50
CA GLY A 126 2.82 -8.72 0.54
C GLY A 126 3.43 -8.63 -0.86
N GLY A 127 2.65 -8.15 -1.83
CA GLY A 127 3.09 -8.02 -3.21
C GLY A 127 3.20 -9.35 -3.98
N ASN A 128 2.61 -10.43 -3.46
CA ASN A 128 2.65 -11.78 -4.04
C ASN A 128 1.65 -11.97 -5.20
N GLY A 129 0.85 -10.94 -5.53
CA GLY A 129 -0.17 -11.04 -6.57
C GLY A 129 -1.40 -11.87 -6.20
N ILE A 130 -1.52 -12.27 -4.93
CA ILE A 130 -2.62 -13.05 -4.39
C ILE A 130 -3.79 -12.12 -4.09
N LYS A 131 -4.99 -12.49 -4.49
CA LYS A 131 -6.23 -11.85 -4.06
C LYS A 131 -6.86 -12.65 -2.92
N PHE A 132 -7.53 -11.97 -1.99
CA PHE A 132 -8.42 -12.61 -1.01
C PHE A 132 -9.88 -12.47 -1.44
N ASP A 133 -10.76 -13.16 -0.74
CA ASP A 133 -12.20 -13.07 -0.98
C ASP A 133 -12.73 -11.71 -0.49
N TRP A 134 -13.01 -10.80 -1.40
CA TRP A 134 -13.52 -9.46 -1.09
C TRP A 134 -14.92 -9.47 -0.46
N THR A 135 -15.66 -10.58 -0.50
CA THR A 135 -16.93 -10.70 0.22
C THR A 135 -16.78 -10.52 1.73
N ILE A 136 -15.58 -10.78 2.26
CA ILE A 136 -15.23 -10.54 3.66
C ILE A 136 -15.40 -9.05 4.03
N LEU A 137 -15.13 -8.14 3.06
CA LEU A 137 -15.24 -6.70 3.23
C LEU A 137 -16.61 -6.15 2.80
N GLU A 138 -17.47 -6.98 2.21
CA GLU A 138 -18.79 -6.56 1.75
C GLU A 138 -19.62 -6.00 2.91
N LYS A 139 -20.33 -4.90 2.67
CA LYS A 139 -21.14 -4.18 3.67
C LYS A 139 -20.35 -3.59 4.85
N ARG A 140 -19.00 -3.58 4.78
CA ARG A 140 -18.21 -2.86 5.78
C ARG A 140 -18.13 -1.38 5.40
N SER A 141 -18.36 -0.54 6.39
CA SER A 141 -18.18 0.91 6.28
C SER A 141 -17.33 1.36 7.45
N TRP A 142 -16.08 1.71 7.16
CA TRP A 142 -15.14 2.22 8.16
C TRP A 142 -15.04 3.73 8.07
N SER A 143 -14.99 4.40 9.21
CA SER A 143 -14.83 5.85 9.30
C SER A 143 -13.37 6.32 9.16
N PHE A 144 -12.41 5.41 9.33
CA PHE A 144 -10.98 5.70 9.19
C PHE A 144 -10.52 5.58 7.73
N PRO A 145 -9.44 6.30 7.34
CA PRO A 145 -8.88 6.20 6.00
C PRO A 145 -8.21 4.85 5.76
N TRP A 146 -8.51 4.21 4.62
CA TRP A 146 -7.91 2.93 4.29
C TRP A 146 -7.69 2.73 2.79
N PHE A 147 -6.78 1.81 2.45
CA PHE A 147 -6.45 1.38 1.11
C PHE A 147 -6.83 -0.08 0.92
N LEU A 148 -7.37 -0.43 -0.25
CA LEU A 148 -7.50 -1.81 -0.69
C LEU A 148 -6.26 -2.21 -1.47
N ALA A 149 -5.66 -3.33 -1.09
CA ALA A 149 -4.55 -3.99 -1.78
C ALA A 149 -4.89 -5.46 -2.07
N GLY A 150 -3.89 -6.28 -2.40
CA GLY A 150 -4.05 -7.71 -2.61
C GLY A 150 -4.42 -8.09 -4.04
N GLY A 151 -3.41 -8.34 -4.88
CA GLY A 151 -3.57 -8.89 -6.23
C GLY A 151 -4.39 -8.04 -7.20
N LEU A 152 -4.54 -6.73 -6.93
CA LEU A 152 -5.27 -5.80 -7.79
C LEU A 152 -4.55 -5.61 -9.13
N ASN A 153 -5.35 -5.57 -10.21
CA ASN A 153 -4.89 -5.32 -11.56
C ASN A 153 -6.04 -4.76 -12.44
N ALA A 154 -5.76 -4.44 -13.70
CA ALA A 154 -6.75 -3.84 -14.59
C ALA A 154 -7.97 -4.75 -14.88
N ASN A 155 -7.87 -6.07 -14.67
CA ASN A 155 -8.97 -6.99 -14.96
C ASN A 155 -9.95 -7.14 -13.80
N ASN A 156 -9.51 -6.88 -12.56
CA ASN A 156 -10.30 -7.13 -11.36
C ASN A 156 -10.67 -5.87 -10.55
N ILE A 157 -10.08 -4.71 -10.84
CA ILE A 157 -10.27 -3.50 -10.04
C ILE A 157 -11.73 -3.04 -9.96
N THR A 158 -12.47 -3.11 -11.06
CA THR A 158 -13.88 -2.68 -11.08
C THR A 158 -14.74 -3.53 -10.14
N GLU A 159 -14.53 -4.85 -10.15
CA GLU A 159 -15.21 -5.78 -9.25
C GLU A 159 -14.83 -5.52 -7.79
N ALA A 160 -13.52 -5.40 -7.51
CA ALA A 160 -13.01 -5.11 -6.18
C ALA A 160 -13.64 -3.85 -5.57
N LEU A 161 -13.68 -2.75 -6.33
CA LEU A 161 -14.27 -1.49 -5.86
C LEU A 161 -15.79 -1.59 -5.67
N ARG A 162 -16.50 -2.32 -6.56
CA ARG A 162 -17.94 -2.52 -6.44
C ARG A 162 -18.29 -3.26 -5.14
N MET A 163 -17.50 -4.29 -4.78
CA MET A 163 -17.74 -5.09 -3.59
C MET A 163 -17.34 -4.39 -2.30
N THR A 164 -16.14 -3.80 -2.28
CA THR A 164 -15.54 -3.27 -1.04
C THR A 164 -15.86 -1.81 -0.77
N LYS A 165 -16.31 -1.06 -1.79
CA LYS A 165 -16.51 0.40 -1.73
C LYS A 165 -15.23 1.18 -1.34
N ALA A 166 -14.06 0.59 -1.56
CA ALA A 166 -12.79 1.24 -1.28
C ALA A 166 -12.62 2.52 -2.11
N LYS A 167 -12.16 3.59 -1.46
CA LYS A 167 -11.90 4.90 -2.10
C LYS A 167 -10.43 5.11 -2.47
N LYS A 168 -9.55 4.26 -1.93
CA LYS A 168 -8.11 4.28 -2.20
C LYS A 168 -7.65 2.85 -2.49
N VAL A 169 -6.75 2.70 -3.44
CA VAL A 169 -6.19 1.40 -3.82
C VAL A 169 -4.68 1.45 -3.85
N ASP A 170 -4.05 0.34 -3.51
CA ASP A 170 -2.60 0.14 -3.62
C ASP A 170 -2.29 -1.02 -4.56
N LEU A 171 -1.28 -0.84 -5.41
CA LEU A 171 -0.85 -1.83 -6.38
C LEU A 171 0.65 -2.02 -6.37
N SER A 172 1.05 -3.27 -6.47
CA SER A 172 2.45 -3.60 -6.68
C SER A 172 2.61 -4.51 -7.90
N SER A 173 2.54 -5.83 -7.74
CA SER A 173 2.77 -6.81 -8.81
C SER A 173 1.80 -6.71 -9.99
N GLY A 174 0.56 -6.29 -9.76
CA GLY A 174 -0.46 -6.19 -10.82
C GLY A 174 -0.15 -5.20 -11.95
N VAL A 175 0.86 -4.33 -11.76
CA VAL A 175 1.35 -3.38 -12.76
C VAL A 175 2.83 -3.60 -13.10
N GLU A 176 3.34 -4.81 -12.91
CA GLU A 176 4.71 -5.21 -13.24
C GLU A 176 4.75 -6.13 -14.47
N ASP A 177 5.77 -5.96 -15.31
CA ASP A 177 6.07 -6.88 -16.43
C ASP A 177 6.91 -8.06 -15.94
N SER A 178 7.82 -7.80 -15.00
CA SER A 178 8.62 -8.78 -14.29
C SER A 178 8.69 -8.39 -12.82
N ASN A 179 9.15 -9.29 -11.98
CA ASN A 179 9.21 -9.08 -10.55
C ASN A 179 10.00 -7.80 -10.19
N GLY A 180 9.35 -6.82 -9.59
CA GLY A 180 9.90 -5.53 -9.21
C GLY A 180 9.91 -4.45 -10.31
N ARG A 181 9.70 -4.80 -11.60
CA ARG A 181 9.76 -3.84 -12.71
C ARG A 181 8.37 -3.34 -13.11
N LYS A 182 8.09 -2.08 -12.83
CA LYS A 182 6.82 -1.43 -13.19
C LYS A 182 6.69 -1.23 -14.71
N SER A 183 5.50 -1.50 -15.24
CA SER A 183 5.12 -1.34 -16.64
C SER A 183 4.24 -0.11 -16.81
N VAL A 184 4.69 0.86 -17.59
CA VAL A 184 3.91 2.06 -17.91
C VAL A 184 2.59 1.68 -18.58
N ASN A 185 2.59 0.69 -19.48
CA ASN A 185 1.38 0.22 -20.17
C ASN A 185 0.35 -0.36 -19.18
N LYS A 186 0.80 -1.18 -18.22
CA LYS A 186 -0.09 -1.76 -17.22
C LYS A 186 -0.62 -0.71 -16.25
N ILE A 187 0.21 0.25 -15.82
CA ILE A 187 -0.22 1.39 -15.00
C ILE A 187 -1.30 2.19 -15.75
N THR A 188 -1.04 2.55 -17.03
CA THR A 188 -1.98 3.29 -17.87
C THR A 188 -3.30 2.54 -18.03
N SER A 189 -3.25 1.25 -18.32
CA SER A 189 -4.44 0.40 -18.45
C SER A 189 -5.25 0.36 -17.16
N PHE A 190 -4.58 0.22 -16.02
CA PHE A 190 -5.22 0.23 -14.70
C PHE A 190 -5.92 1.55 -14.42
N VAL A 191 -5.22 2.68 -14.60
CA VAL A 191 -5.77 4.01 -14.33
C VAL A 191 -6.97 4.32 -15.25
N LYS A 192 -6.91 3.91 -16.53
CA LYS A 192 -8.06 4.03 -17.45
C LYS A 192 -9.30 3.28 -16.93
N LYS A 193 -9.13 2.07 -16.40
CA LYS A 193 -10.23 1.29 -15.80
C LYS A 193 -10.79 1.96 -14.56
N LEU A 194 -9.92 2.49 -13.70
CA LEU A 194 -10.31 3.19 -12.47
C LEU A 194 -11.15 4.44 -12.80
N LYS A 195 -10.67 5.31 -13.68
CA LYS A 195 -11.38 6.52 -14.12
C LYS A 195 -12.74 6.22 -14.78
N LYS A 196 -12.81 5.14 -15.57
CA LYS A 196 -14.08 4.71 -16.15
C LYS A 196 -15.09 4.28 -15.09
N TYR A 197 -14.63 3.59 -14.04
CA TYR A 197 -15.49 3.18 -12.92
C TYR A 197 -15.98 4.41 -12.13
N GLU A 198 -15.09 5.35 -11.78
CA GLU A 198 -15.45 6.59 -11.09
C GLU A 198 -16.45 7.42 -11.89
N GLY A 199 -16.26 7.57 -13.20
CA GLY A 199 -17.22 8.23 -14.08
C GLY A 199 -18.60 7.58 -14.13
N SER A 200 -18.67 6.26 -14.01
CA SER A 200 -19.95 5.53 -14.00
C SER A 200 -20.77 5.71 -12.70
N ILE A 201 -20.12 6.06 -11.59
CA ILE A 201 -20.79 6.33 -10.30
C ILE A 201 -21.35 7.77 -10.26
N ASN A 202 -20.68 8.71 -10.93
CA ASN A 202 -21.04 10.13 -10.89
C ASN A 202 -22.14 10.51 -11.89
N VAL A 203 -22.68 9.57 -12.65
CA VAL A 203 -23.73 9.77 -13.68
C VAL A 203 -25.09 9.19 -13.25
N GLY A 204 -25.20 8.72 -12.00
CA GLY A 204 -26.43 8.14 -11.43
C GLY A 204 -27.13 9.04 -10.43
#